data_a1048c45148a7c08751610a5d1a07f11
#
_entry.id   a1048c45148a7c08751610a5d1a07f11
#
_cell.length_a   1.000
_cell.length_b   1.000
_cell.length_c   1.000
_cell.angle_alpha   90.00
_cell.angle_beta   90.00
_cell.angle_gamma   90.00
#
_symmetry.space_group_name_H-M   'P 1'
#
loop_
_entity.id
_entity.type
_entity.pdbx_description
1 polymer ?
#
loop_
_entity_poly.entity_id
_entity_poly.type
_entity_poly.pdbx_seq_one_letter_code
_entity_poly.pdbx_strand_id
1 'polypeptide(L)'
;MLTQLIAMVKTKAAKKLLDPSRMIIQVYHKGDIFGPGFPHSDSFACPFHITNMCASEMGIINDKPQDFQDWVSDNFNHLKERFNWFREWCSVTDDEKGGCHHYPRAIMGAYLKDRFQTALSLGRRIGLEIRLYPLSEVIDLKQKAGRIQLSIKNLVSGAVFWKDADRVLLATGHWDEKNDRNGYFSSPWPAKKLLSSIPRGEKVAIIGTSLSAIETLLTLTSEGEFVRSRTGE
;
A
#
# COMPACT_ATOMS: atom_id res chain seq x y z
N MET A 1 7.83 8.07 1.32
CA MET A 1 9.15 8.00 1.99
C MET A 1 10.32 7.97 1.00
N LEU A 2 10.50 6.95 0.13
CA LEU A 2 11.59 6.92 -0.87
C LEU A 2 11.56 8.15 -1.78
N THR A 3 10.40 8.53 -2.28
CA THR A 3 10.19 9.73 -3.11
C THR A 3 10.71 11.00 -2.44
N GLN A 4 10.39 11.20 -1.16
CA GLN A 4 10.84 12.36 -0.38
C GLN A 4 12.34 12.33 -0.12
N LEU A 5 12.90 11.14 0.21
CA LEU A 5 14.34 10.98 0.40
C LEU A 5 15.10 11.36 -0.89
N ILE A 6 14.66 10.86 -2.04
CA ILE A 6 15.30 11.16 -3.32
C ILE A 6 15.18 12.64 -3.68
N ALA A 7 14.03 13.28 -3.42
CA ALA A 7 13.86 14.72 -3.60
C ALA A 7 14.83 15.54 -2.73
N MET A 8 15.00 15.14 -1.46
CA MET A 8 15.99 15.77 -0.57
C MET A 8 17.42 15.58 -1.05
N VAL A 9 17.79 14.37 -1.47
CA VAL A 9 19.12 14.07 -2.02
C VAL A 9 19.39 14.92 -3.26
N LYS A 10 18.43 14.98 -4.19
CA LYS A 10 18.51 15.80 -5.40
C LYS A 10 18.79 17.28 -5.04
N THR A 11 18.02 17.84 -4.10
CA THR A 11 18.17 19.23 -3.67
C THR A 11 19.54 19.48 -3.04
N LYS A 12 20.02 18.59 -2.17
CA LYS A 12 21.34 18.73 -1.52
C LYS A 12 22.49 18.52 -2.49
N ALA A 13 22.35 17.59 -3.44
CA ALA A 13 23.34 17.37 -4.50
C ALA A 13 23.50 18.61 -5.39
N ALA A 14 22.37 19.23 -5.80
CA ALA A 14 22.39 20.48 -6.59
C ALA A 14 23.11 21.62 -5.86
N LYS A 15 23.05 21.65 -4.51
CA LYS A 15 23.77 22.60 -3.66
C LYS A 15 25.21 22.16 -3.33
N LYS A 16 25.70 21.06 -3.90
CA LYS A 16 27.02 20.46 -3.63
C LYS A 16 27.26 20.09 -2.15
N LEU A 17 26.19 19.87 -1.39
CA LEU A 17 26.25 19.49 0.02
C LEU A 17 26.35 17.97 0.22
N LEU A 18 26.11 17.19 -0.85
CA LEU A 18 26.10 15.74 -0.83
C LEU A 18 26.44 15.20 -2.22
N ASP A 19 27.23 14.12 -2.24
CA ASP A 19 27.52 13.36 -3.45
C ASP A 19 26.66 12.09 -3.51
N PRO A 20 25.66 12.03 -4.39
CA PRO A 20 24.76 10.86 -4.49
C PRO A 20 25.49 9.56 -4.87
N SER A 21 26.59 9.63 -5.62
CA SER A 21 27.35 8.46 -6.08
C SER A 21 27.99 7.67 -4.92
N ARG A 22 28.12 8.31 -3.75
CA ARG A 22 28.63 7.70 -2.53
C ARG A 22 27.55 7.09 -1.65
N MET A 23 26.29 7.12 -2.10
CA MET A 23 25.15 6.63 -1.33
C MET A 23 24.58 5.35 -1.94
N ILE A 24 24.35 4.36 -1.07
CA ILE A 24 23.66 3.13 -1.43
C ILE A 24 22.38 3.07 -0.60
N ILE A 25 21.23 2.98 -1.29
CA ILE A 25 19.93 2.76 -0.65
C ILE A 25 19.54 1.29 -0.87
N GLN A 26 19.34 0.56 0.22
CA GLN A 26 18.87 -0.81 0.19
C GLN A 26 17.43 -0.86 0.69
N VAL A 27 16.53 -1.45 -0.11
CA VAL A 27 15.11 -1.57 0.22
C VAL A 27 14.75 -3.03 0.34
N TYR A 28 14.42 -3.45 1.55
CA TYR A 28 14.00 -4.84 1.85
C TYR A 28 12.47 -4.90 1.92
N HIS A 29 11.88 -5.90 1.30
CA HIS A 29 10.44 -6.10 1.28
C HIS A 29 10.08 -7.58 1.39
N LYS A 30 9.12 -7.91 2.24
CA LYS A 30 8.60 -9.29 2.41
C LYS A 30 7.89 -9.82 1.15
N GLY A 31 7.23 -8.95 0.41
CA GLY A 31 6.59 -9.28 -0.86
C GLY A 31 7.53 -9.06 -2.05
N ASP A 32 7.01 -9.31 -3.23
CA ASP A 32 7.69 -9.14 -4.52
C ASP A 32 7.38 -7.79 -5.18
N ILE A 33 6.31 -7.10 -4.75
CA ILE A 33 5.83 -5.84 -5.32
C ILE A 33 6.13 -4.67 -4.37
N PHE A 34 6.94 -3.73 -4.84
CA PHE A 34 7.25 -2.49 -4.12
C PHE A 34 6.25 -1.38 -4.46
N GLY A 35 5.94 -0.56 -3.47
CA GLY A 35 5.12 0.65 -3.61
C GLY A 35 3.81 0.59 -2.82
N PRO A 36 2.85 -0.28 -3.18
CA PRO A 36 1.51 -0.28 -2.59
C PRO A 36 1.47 -0.49 -1.08
N GLY A 37 2.34 -1.36 -0.56
CA GLY A 37 2.24 -1.83 0.82
C GLY A 37 1.00 -2.71 1.03
N PHE A 38 0.77 -3.11 2.27
CA PHE A 38 -0.29 -4.03 2.65
C PHE A 38 -1.70 -3.54 2.27
N PRO A 39 -2.15 -2.32 2.67
CA PRO A 39 -3.56 -1.94 2.55
C PRO A 39 -4.01 -1.60 1.13
N HIS A 40 -3.08 -1.47 0.20
CA HIS A 40 -3.36 -1.04 -1.18
C HIS A 40 -2.91 -2.07 -2.23
N SER A 41 -2.46 -3.26 -1.79
CA SER A 41 -2.05 -4.29 -2.74
C SER A 41 -3.26 -5.09 -3.24
N ASP A 42 -3.22 -5.51 -4.50
CA ASP A 42 -4.25 -6.33 -5.14
C ASP A 42 -4.45 -7.70 -4.44
N SER A 43 -3.48 -8.12 -3.61
CA SER A 43 -3.56 -9.36 -2.83
C SER A 43 -4.45 -9.24 -1.61
N PHE A 44 -4.65 -8.02 -1.09
CA PHE A 44 -5.35 -7.76 0.16
C PHE A 44 -6.62 -6.94 -0.03
N ALA A 45 -6.61 -5.95 -0.92
CA ALA A 45 -7.75 -5.09 -1.18
C ALA A 45 -8.71 -5.73 -2.17
N CYS A 46 -10.01 -5.69 -1.86
CA CYS A 46 -11.07 -5.99 -2.81
C CYS A 46 -11.48 -4.72 -3.58
N PRO A 47 -12.12 -4.85 -4.76
CA PRO A 47 -12.53 -3.70 -5.58
C PRO A 47 -13.43 -2.69 -4.85
N PHE A 48 -14.22 -3.14 -3.89
CA PHE A 48 -15.15 -2.32 -3.11
C PHE A 48 -14.50 -1.65 -1.88
N HIS A 49 -13.24 -1.95 -1.56
CA HIS A 49 -12.51 -1.25 -0.50
C HIS A 49 -12.01 0.09 -1.02
N ILE A 50 -12.55 1.17 -0.48
CA ILE A 50 -12.21 2.54 -0.87
C ILE A 50 -11.17 3.17 0.06
N THR A 51 -10.55 4.24 -0.40
CA THR A 51 -9.65 5.06 0.41
C THR A 51 -10.44 5.80 1.48
N ASN A 52 -9.81 6.07 2.62
CA ASN A 52 -10.43 6.75 3.77
C ASN A 52 -10.32 8.28 3.71
N MET A 53 -9.65 8.81 2.71
CA MET A 53 -9.50 10.25 2.48
C MET A 53 -9.78 10.58 1.01
N CYS A 54 -10.08 11.84 0.74
CA CYS A 54 -10.25 12.35 -0.62
C CYS A 54 -8.97 12.19 -1.44
N ALA A 55 -9.10 11.85 -2.71
CA ALA A 55 -7.96 11.71 -3.61
C ALA A 55 -7.13 13.00 -3.73
N SER A 56 -7.77 14.16 -3.62
CA SER A 56 -7.12 15.47 -3.62
C SER A 56 -6.19 15.73 -2.43
N GLU A 57 -6.26 14.88 -1.39
CA GLU A 57 -5.46 14.99 -0.16
C GLU A 57 -4.46 13.84 0.02
N MET A 58 -4.46 12.85 -0.89
CA MET A 58 -3.67 11.63 -0.76
C MET A 58 -2.38 11.61 -1.60
N GLY A 59 -1.98 12.73 -2.17
CA GLY A 59 -0.73 12.83 -2.91
C GLY A 59 0.48 12.56 -2.02
N ILE A 60 1.44 11.74 -2.51
CA ILE A 60 2.68 11.45 -1.77
C ILE A 60 3.85 12.33 -2.17
N ILE A 61 3.66 13.23 -3.12
CA ILE A 61 4.67 14.22 -3.53
C ILE A 61 4.56 15.42 -2.59
N ASN A 62 5.71 15.86 -2.05
CA ASN A 62 5.75 17.03 -1.20
C ASN A 62 5.15 18.25 -1.89
N ASP A 63 4.36 19.04 -1.17
CA ASP A 63 3.68 20.25 -1.67
C ASP A 63 2.69 20.02 -2.84
N LYS A 64 2.28 18.74 -3.06
CA LYS A 64 1.29 18.35 -4.07
C LYS A 64 0.27 17.37 -3.51
N PRO A 65 -0.63 17.80 -2.62
CA PRO A 65 -1.63 16.91 -2.05
C PRO A 65 -2.57 16.32 -3.11
N GLN A 66 -2.78 17.03 -4.23
CA GLN A 66 -3.63 16.58 -5.34
C GLN A 66 -2.94 15.60 -6.31
N ASP A 67 -1.66 15.26 -6.11
CA ASP A 67 -0.90 14.42 -7.05
C ASP A 67 -1.56 13.06 -7.34
N PHE A 68 -2.27 12.50 -6.38
CA PHE A 68 -3.02 11.26 -6.61
C PHE A 68 -4.23 11.47 -7.53
N GLN A 69 -5.02 12.50 -7.30
CA GLN A 69 -6.18 12.83 -8.13
C GLN A 69 -5.76 13.16 -9.56
N ASP A 70 -4.71 13.99 -9.74
CA ASP A 70 -4.16 14.33 -11.03
C ASP A 70 -3.68 13.08 -11.76
N TRP A 71 -2.95 12.20 -11.06
CA TRP A 71 -2.46 10.94 -11.63
C TRP A 71 -3.62 10.02 -12.08
N VAL A 72 -4.70 9.93 -11.33
CA VAL A 72 -5.88 9.15 -11.74
C VAL A 72 -6.49 9.75 -13.01
N SER A 73 -6.63 11.06 -13.10
CA SER A 73 -7.15 11.75 -14.28
C SER A 73 -6.29 11.47 -15.52
N ASP A 74 -4.97 11.58 -15.38
CA ASP A 74 -4.01 11.36 -16.48
C ASP A 74 -3.99 9.88 -16.94
N ASN A 75 -4.28 8.94 -16.05
CA ASN A 75 -4.22 7.50 -16.34
C ASN A 75 -5.60 6.84 -16.46
N PHE A 76 -6.67 7.61 -16.53
CA PHE A 76 -8.04 7.12 -16.39
C PHE A 76 -8.39 6.00 -17.38
N ASN A 77 -8.08 6.17 -18.65
CA ASN A 77 -8.36 5.15 -19.67
C ASN A 77 -7.54 3.87 -19.44
N HIS A 78 -6.26 4.01 -19.11
CA HIS A 78 -5.40 2.88 -18.79
C HIS A 78 -5.89 2.11 -17.54
N LEU A 79 -6.40 2.82 -16.53
CA LEU A 79 -6.98 2.20 -15.34
C LEU A 79 -8.24 1.39 -15.66
N LYS A 80 -9.11 1.89 -16.55
CA LYS A 80 -10.30 1.16 -17.05
C LYS A 80 -9.92 -0.10 -17.86
N GLU A 81 -8.81 -0.07 -18.55
CA GLU A 81 -8.30 -1.25 -19.28
C GLU A 81 -7.70 -2.28 -18.33
N ARG A 82 -6.94 -1.83 -17.36
CA ARG A 82 -6.25 -2.68 -16.39
C ARG A 82 -7.19 -3.30 -15.36
N PHE A 83 -8.20 -2.56 -14.91
CA PHE A 83 -9.16 -2.98 -13.90
C PHE A 83 -10.56 -2.99 -14.48
N ASN A 84 -11.03 -4.13 -14.98
CA ASN A 84 -12.34 -4.26 -15.61
C ASN A 84 -13.48 -3.76 -14.71
N TRP A 85 -13.43 -4.05 -13.42
CA TRP A 85 -14.39 -3.59 -12.41
C TRP A 85 -14.37 -2.05 -12.22
N PHE A 86 -13.30 -1.37 -12.56
CA PHE A 86 -13.22 0.09 -12.44
C PHE A 86 -14.14 0.82 -13.41
N ARG A 87 -14.49 0.21 -14.54
CA ARG A 87 -15.48 0.75 -15.48
C ARG A 87 -16.86 0.85 -14.84
N GLU A 88 -17.29 -0.24 -14.18
CA GLU A 88 -18.58 -0.29 -13.47
C GLU A 88 -18.57 0.67 -12.28
N TRP A 89 -17.49 0.70 -11.53
CA TRP A 89 -17.33 1.62 -10.41
C TRP A 89 -17.47 3.09 -10.85
N CYS A 90 -16.85 3.50 -11.96
CA CYS A 90 -16.97 4.85 -12.51
C CYS A 90 -18.40 5.18 -12.94
N SER A 91 -19.16 4.23 -13.49
CA SER A 91 -20.52 4.47 -13.96
C SER A 91 -21.50 4.78 -12.83
N VAL A 92 -21.21 4.30 -11.61
CA VAL A 92 -22.05 4.54 -10.44
C VAL A 92 -21.69 5.86 -9.73
N THR A 93 -20.45 6.34 -9.88
CA THR A 93 -19.92 7.50 -9.15
C THR A 93 -19.83 8.78 -9.98
N ASP A 94 -20.16 8.74 -11.27
CA ASP A 94 -19.94 9.82 -12.25
C ASP A 94 -20.84 11.06 -12.05
N ASP A 95 -21.76 11.06 -11.08
CA ASP A 95 -22.73 12.14 -10.86
C ASP A 95 -22.22 13.31 -10.02
N GLU A 96 -21.03 13.25 -9.45
CA GLU A 96 -20.51 14.32 -8.60
C GLU A 96 -19.37 15.11 -9.26
N LYS A 97 -19.70 15.96 -10.19
CA LYS A 97 -18.80 17.01 -10.69
C LYS A 97 -18.43 17.95 -9.55
N GLY A 98 -17.22 17.79 -9.00
CA GLY A 98 -16.64 18.70 -8.02
C GLY A 98 -16.62 18.19 -6.57
N GLY A 99 -17.02 16.96 -6.31
CA GLY A 99 -17.00 16.35 -4.98
C GLY A 99 -15.65 15.77 -4.57
N CYS A 100 -15.58 15.36 -3.32
CA CYS A 100 -14.47 14.59 -2.76
C CYS A 100 -14.52 13.15 -3.27
N HIS A 101 -13.58 12.77 -4.14
CA HIS A 101 -13.53 11.43 -4.71
C HIS A 101 -12.73 10.47 -3.82
N HIS A 102 -13.36 9.39 -3.39
CA HIS A 102 -12.74 8.27 -2.71
C HIS A 102 -12.57 7.11 -3.71
N TYR A 103 -11.36 6.86 -4.16
CA TYR A 103 -11.11 5.78 -5.11
C TYR A 103 -10.91 4.42 -4.41
N PRO A 104 -11.14 3.31 -5.12
CA PRO A 104 -10.77 2.00 -4.63
C PRO A 104 -9.29 1.92 -4.23
N ARG A 105 -9.00 1.19 -3.16
CA ARG A 105 -7.62 1.04 -2.62
C ARG A 105 -6.64 0.48 -3.64
N ALA A 106 -7.09 -0.38 -4.56
CA ALA A 106 -6.27 -0.91 -5.64
C ALA A 106 -5.79 0.18 -6.62
N ILE A 107 -6.60 1.23 -6.85
CA ILE A 107 -6.20 2.39 -7.67
C ILE A 107 -5.10 3.19 -6.95
N MET A 108 -5.25 3.42 -5.65
CA MET A 108 -4.18 4.02 -4.85
C MET A 108 -2.90 3.15 -4.89
N GLY A 109 -3.06 1.83 -4.86
CA GLY A 109 -1.94 0.90 -5.01
C GLY A 109 -1.20 1.04 -6.34
N ALA A 110 -1.93 1.20 -7.44
CA ALA A 110 -1.37 1.44 -8.76
C ALA A 110 -0.58 2.76 -8.81
N TYR A 111 -1.14 3.84 -8.25
CA TYR A 111 -0.46 5.12 -8.09
C TYR A 111 0.83 4.99 -7.27
N LEU A 112 0.79 4.36 -6.11
CA LEU A 112 1.96 4.18 -5.25
C LEU A 112 3.08 3.38 -5.95
N LYS A 113 2.71 2.37 -6.74
CA LYS A 113 3.64 1.59 -7.55
C LYS A 113 4.30 2.45 -8.62
N ASP A 114 3.53 3.26 -9.33
CA ASP A 114 4.02 4.19 -10.35
C ASP A 114 4.98 5.23 -9.75
N ARG A 115 4.59 5.87 -8.66
CA ARG A 115 5.44 6.85 -7.97
C ARG A 115 6.71 6.23 -7.41
N PHE A 116 6.66 4.96 -6.98
CA PHE A 116 7.86 4.24 -6.57
C PHE A 116 8.84 4.03 -7.74
N GLN A 117 8.35 3.60 -8.91
CA GLN A 117 9.17 3.43 -10.12
C GLN A 117 9.74 4.75 -10.61
N THR A 118 8.94 5.81 -10.58
CA THR A 118 9.38 7.17 -10.90
C THR A 118 10.50 7.62 -9.96
N ALA A 119 10.37 7.36 -8.67
CA ALA A 119 11.41 7.66 -7.68
C ALA A 119 12.70 6.87 -7.95
N LEU A 120 12.62 5.56 -8.24
CA LEU A 120 13.78 4.75 -8.60
C LEU A 120 14.52 5.33 -9.82
N SER A 121 13.77 5.67 -10.86
CA SER A 121 14.32 6.23 -12.11
C SER A 121 15.02 7.58 -11.85
N LEU A 122 14.40 8.43 -11.03
CA LEU A 122 15.00 9.70 -10.64
C LEU A 122 16.26 9.51 -9.81
N GLY A 123 16.21 8.60 -8.81
CA GLY A 123 17.36 8.30 -7.96
C GLY A 123 18.57 7.84 -8.76
N ARG A 124 18.36 6.92 -9.69
CA ARG A 124 19.43 6.44 -10.59
C ARG A 124 20.00 7.54 -11.47
N ARG A 125 19.14 8.41 -12.02
CA ARG A 125 19.58 9.55 -12.85
C ARG A 125 20.46 10.56 -12.11
N ILE A 126 20.28 10.71 -10.80
CA ILE A 126 21.12 11.60 -9.98
C ILE A 126 22.34 10.88 -9.38
N GLY A 127 22.61 9.63 -9.79
CA GLY A 127 23.79 8.87 -9.38
C GLY A 127 23.63 8.03 -8.12
N LEU A 128 22.41 7.90 -7.55
CA LEU A 128 22.18 7.00 -6.42
C LEU A 128 22.22 5.54 -6.84
N GLU A 129 22.92 4.72 -6.07
CA GLU A 129 22.81 3.27 -6.16
C GLU A 129 21.61 2.81 -5.31
N ILE A 130 20.58 2.24 -5.96
CA ILE A 130 19.38 1.74 -5.29
C ILE A 130 19.25 0.25 -5.55
N ARG A 131 19.33 -0.55 -4.49
CA ARG A 131 19.23 -2.01 -4.50
C ARG A 131 17.90 -2.43 -3.88
N LEU A 132 17.11 -3.24 -4.61
CA LEU A 132 15.85 -3.78 -4.16
C LEU A 132 16.03 -5.25 -3.79
N TYR A 133 15.53 -5.62 -2.63
CA TYR A 133 15.55 -6.99 -2.12
C TYR A 133 14.11 -7.45 -1.87
N PRO A 134 13.43 -7.98 -2.90
CA PRO A 134 12.12 -8.60 -2.74
C PRO A 134 12.25 -9.90 -1.96
N LEU A 135 11.13 -10.38 -1.42
CA LEU A 135 11.03 -11.64 -0.64
C LEU A 135 12.12 -11.75 0.43
N SER A 136 12.40 -10.60 1.08
CA SER A 136 13.45 -10.47 2.08
C SER A 136 12.89 -9.77 3.32
N GLU A 137 12.96 -10.45 4.45
CA GLU A 137 12.49 -9.95 5.74
C GLU A 137 13.64 -9.56 6.63
N VAL A 138 13.66 -8.33 7.14
CA VAL A 138 14.56 -7.94 8.22
C VAL A 138 13.96 -8.47 9.52
N ILE A 139 14.62 -9.48 10.12
CA ILE A 139 14.12 -10.20 11.29
C ILE A 139 14.73 -9.71 12.62
N ASP A 140 15.84 -9.04 12.55
CA ASP A 140 16.51 -8.46 13.73
C ASP A 140 17.35 -7.25 13.35
N LEU A 141 17.59 -6.36 14.33
CA LEU A 141 18.36 -5.16 14.18
C LEU A 141 19.20 -4.95 15.45
N LYS A 142 20.51 -4.82 15.30
CA LYS A 142 21.45 -4.61 16.41
C LYS A 142 22.35 -3.42 16.14
N GLN A 143 22.64 -2.65 17.18
CA GLN A 143 23.66 -1.63 17.12
C GLN A 143 25.00 -2.21 17.60
N LYS A 144 26.04 -2.10 16.79
CA LYS A 144 27.37 -2.59 17.11
C LYS A 144 28.44 -1.63 16.60
N ALA A 145 29.30 -1.19 17.49
CA ALA A 145 30.44 -0.30 17.15
C ALA A 145 30.06 0.93 16.30
N GLY A 146 28.96 1.59 16.64
CA GLY A 146 28.47 2.78 15.92
C GLY A 146 27.78 2.52 14.57
N ARG A 147 27.70 1.26 14.14
CA ARG A 147 26.95 0.82 12.95
C ARG A 147 25.70 0.06 13.33
N ILE A 148 24.78 -0.09 12.37
CA ILE A 148 23.57 -0.87 12.53
C ILE A 148 23.75 -2.15 11.72
N GLN A 149 23.59 -3.31 12.37
CA GLN A 149 23.59 -4.61 11.73
C GLN A 149 22.16 -5.09 11.57
N LEU A 150 21.80 -5.52 10.37
CA LEU A 150 20.51 -6.09 10.01
C LEU A 150 20.64 -7.58 9.78
N SER A 151 19.85 -8.38 10.46
CA SER A 151 19.66 -9.79 10.14
C SER A 151 18.53 -9.92 9.12
N ILE A 152 18.81 -10.49 7.97
CA ILE A 152 17.91 -10.56 6.83
C ILE A 152 17.67 -12.03 6.49
N LYS A 153 16.40 -12.41 6.43
CA LYS A 153 15.96 -13.73 5.99
C LYS A 153 15.46 -13.66 4.56
N ASN A 154 16.06 -14.42 3.66
CA ASN A 154 15.49 -14.65 2.34
C ASN A 154 14.30 -15.59 2.46
N LEU A 155 13.12 -15.18 2.04
CA LEU A 155 11.88 -15.94 2.22
C LEU A 155 11.71 -17.09 1.23
N VAL A 156 12.52 -17.11 0.17
CA VAL A 156 12.51 -18.22 -0.81
C VAL A 156 13.42 -19.35 -0.34
N SER A 157 14.68 -19.02 -0.02
CA SER A 157 15.68 -20.02 0.37
C SER A 157 15.70 -20.34 1.87
N GLY A 158 15.09 -19.50 2.70
CA GLY A 158 15.19 -19.57 4.17
C GLY A 158 16.54 -19.10 4.73
N ALA A 159 17.52 -18.78 3.88
CA ALA A 159 18.85 -18.35 4.30
C ALA A 159 18.78 -17.03 5.10
N VAL A 160 19.58 -16.97 6.17
CA VAL A 160 19.72 -15.77 7.01
C VAL A 160 21.15 -15.24 6.86
N PHE A 161 21.28 -13.93 6.65
CA PHE A 161 22.55 -13.25 6.53
C PHE A 161 22.52 -11.87 7.21
N TRP A 162 23.71 -11.34 7.52
CA TRP A 162 23.87 -10.03 8.13
C TRP A 162 24.34 -9.00 7.13
N LYS A 163 23.86 -7.76 7.27
CA LYS A 163 24.30 -6.59 6.53
C LYS A 163 24.49 -5.41 7.47
N ASP A 164 25.53 -4.63 7.21
CA ASP A 164 25.76 -3.38 7.92
C ASP A 164 25.09 -2.21 7.21
N ALA A 165 24.61 -1.24 7.99
CA ALA A 165 24.05 0.00 7.50
C ALA A 165 24.48 1.16 8.43
N ASP A 166 24.68 2.34 7.84
CA ASP A 166 24.97 3.55 8.59
C ASP A 166 23.68 4.17 9.16
N ARG A 167 22.57 4.00 8.47
CA ARG A 167 21.25 4.48 8.86
C ARG A 167 20.18 3.48 8.45
N VAL A 168 19.16 3.34 9.26
CA VAL A 168 17.98 2.50 8.98
C VAL A 168 16.72 3.33 9.11
N LEU A 169 15.84 3.17 8.15
CA LEU A 169 14.52 3.77 8.15
C LEU A 169 13.49 2.63 8.23
N LEU A 170 12.79 2.56 9.37
CA LEU A 170 11.78 1.55 9.60
C LEU A 170 10.47 1.95 8.90
N ALA A 171 10.02 1.10 8.00
CA ALA A 171 8.76 1.25 7.24
C ALA A 171 7.98 -0.06 7.28
N THR A 172 7.85 -0.62 8.47
CA THR A 172 7.33 -1.97 8.72
C THR A 172 5.84 -2.12 8.44
N GLY A 173 5.12 -1.00 8.26
CA GLY A 173 3.68 -1.01 8.09
C GLY A 173 2.94 -1.26 9.41
N HIS A 174 1.69 -1.70 9.29
CA HIS A 174 0.88 -2.04 10.44
C HIS A 174 1.32 -3.38 11.04
N TRP A 175 1.39 -3.43 12.37
CA TRP A 175 1.61 -4.67 13.10
C TRP A 175 0.26 -5.37 13.29
N ASP A 176 0.15 -6.57 12.75
CA ASP A 176 -1.05 -7.41 12.89
C ASP A 176 -0.72 -8.60 13.80
N GLU A 177 -1.23 -8.56 15.03
CA GLU A 177 -1.17 -9.71 15.92
C GLU A 177 -2.21 -10.73 15.47
N LYS A 178 -1.72 -11.82 14.91
CA LYS A 178 -2.57 -12.94 14.51
C LYS A 178 -3.04 -13.71 15.73
N ASN A 179 -4.08 -13.21 16.36
CA ASN A 179 -4.75 -13.86 17.51
C ASN A 179 -6.06 -14.52 17.08
N ASP A 180 -6.13 -15.03 15.86
CA ASP A 180 -7.32 -15.73 15.38
C ASP A 180 -7.54 -17.01 16.19
N ARG A 181 -8.77 -17.23 16.59
CA ARG A 181 -9.25 -18.43 17.29
C ARG A 181 -10.43 -19.02 16.52
N ASN A 182 -10.86 -20.21 16.87
CA ASN A 182 -12.02 -20.81 16.26
C ASN A 182 -13.25 -19.89 16.38
N GLY A 183 -13.77 -19.42 15.24
CA GLY A 183 -14.88 -18.48 15.15
C GLY A 183 -14.56 -17.02 15.49
N TYR A 184 -13.30 -16.66 15.76
CA TYR A 184 -12.88 -15.29 16.04
C TYR A 184 -11.75 -14.87 15.10
N PHE A 185 -11.92 -13.73 14.45
CA PHE A 185 -10.92 -13.10 13.57
C PHE A 185 -10.47 -11.79 14.22
N SER A 186 -9.19 -11.68 14.53
CA SER A 186 -8.60 -10.48 15.14
C SER A 186 -8.44 -9.32 14.14
N SER A 187 -8.47 -9.63 12.84
CA SER A 187 -8.31 -8.65 11.76
C SER A 187 -9.21 -9.02 10.57
N PRO A 188 -9.81 -8.04 9.89
CA PRO A 188 -10.55 -8.27 8.65
C PRO A 188 -9.63 -8.58 7.45
N TRP A 189 -8.33 -8.55 7.66
CA TRP A 189 -7.35 -8.67 6.59
C TRP A 189 -6.54 -9.97 6.62
N PRO A 190 -6.24 -10.55 5.47
CA PRO A 190 -6.75 -10.18 4.13
C PRO A 190 -8.22 -10.53 3.95
N ALA A 191 -8.99 -9.72 3.23
CA ALA A 191 -10.43 -9.92 3.02
C ALA A 191 -10.77 -11.32 2.45
N LYS A 192 -9.94 -11.84 1.57
CA LYS A 192 -10.09 -13.20 1.01
C LYS A 192 -10.11 -14.30 2.07
N LYS A 193 -9.43 -14.08 3.21
CA LYS A 193 -9.45 -15.03 4.32
C LYS A 193 -10.83 -15.10 4.96
N LEU A 194 -11.50 -13.96 5.17
CA LEU A 194 -12.88 -13.95 5.69
C LEU A 194 -13.82 -14.68 4.73
N LEU A 195 -13.76 -14.38 3.44
CA LEU A 195 -14.60 -15.02 2.43
C LEU A 195 -14.41 -16.55 2.37
N SER A 196 -13.17 -17.03 2.54
CA SER A 196 -12.88 -18.46 2.52
C SER A 196 -13.19 -19.18 3.82
N SER A 197 -13.27 -18.46 4.93
CA SER A 197 -13.40 -19.05 6.28
C SER A 197 -14.80 -18.96 6.86
N ILE A 198 -15.62 -18.04 6.36
CA ILE A 198 -16.99 -17.81 6.85
C ILE A 198 -17.98 -18.26 5.77
N PRO A 199 -18.74 -19.36 6.00
CA PRO A 199 -19.73 -19.84 5.07
C PRO A 199 -20.85 -18.81 4.84
N ARG A 200 -21.47 -18.84 3.66
CA ARG A 200 -22.66 -18.03 3.38
C ARG A 200 -23.81 -18.38 4.34
N GLY A 201 -24.51 -17.35 4.80
CA GLY A 201 -25.66 -17.48 5.69
C GLY A 201 -25.29 -17.61 7.17
N GLU A 202 -24.01 -17.65 7.52
CA GLU A 202 -23.57 -17.62 8.90
C GLU A 202 -23.90 -16.28 9.58
N LYS A 203 -24.25 -16.37 10.87
CA LYS A 203 -24.45 -15.18 11.70
C LYS A 203 -23.11 -14.67 12.18
N VAL A 204 -22.74 -13.46 11.75
CA VAL A 204 -21.48 -12.83 12.11
C VAL A 204 -21.72 -11.62 13.01
N ALA A 205 -21.01 -11.55 14.13
CA ALA A 205 -20.95 -10.36 14.96
C ALA A 205 -19.69 -9.57 14.62
N ILE A 206 -19.84 -8.28 14.35
CA ILE A 206 -18.74 -7.34 14.10
C ILE A 206 -18.60 -6.45 15.33
N ILE A 207 -17.40 -6.42 15.93
CA ILE A 207 -17.12 -5.61 17.11
C ILE A 207 -16.44 -4.32 16.64
N GLY A 208 -17.16 -3.19 16.78
CA GLY A 208 -16.72 -1.86 16.33
C GLY A 208 -17.57 -1.32 15.19
N THR A 209 -17.45 -0.02 14.92
CA THR A 209 -18.28 0.71 13.94
C THR A 209 -17.46 1.59 12.99
N SER A 210 -16.13 1.48 13.02
CA SER A 210 -15.25 2.27 12.18
C SER A 210 -15.03 1.62 10.79
N LEU A 211 -14.14 2.18 9.98
CA LEU A 211 -13.87 1.76 8.61
C LEU A 211 -13.63 0.25 8.47
N SER A 212 -12.91 -0.36 9.40
CA SER A 212 -12.67 -1.83 9.38
C SER A 212 -13.95 -2.64 9.52
N ALA A 213 -14.93 -2.15 10.30
CA ALA A 213 -16.24 -2.79 10.42
C ALA A 213 -17.05 -2.68 9.12
N ILE A 214 -17.04 -1.50 8.49
CA ILE A 214 -17.66 -1.26 7.18
C ILE A 214 -17.02 -2.15 6.12
N GLU A 215 -15.70 -2.22 6.07
CA GLU A 215 -14.96 -3.07 5.12
C GLU A 215 -15.25 -4.57 5.35
N THR A 216 -15.39 -5.00 6.60
CA THR A 216 -15.80 -6.36 6.94
C THR A 216 -17.21 -6.66 6.44
N LEU A 217 -18.15 -5.75 6.68
CA LEU A 217 -19.52 -5.88 6.21
C LEU A 217 -19.57 -5.98 4.67
N LEU A 218 -18.93 -5.06 3.97
CA LEU A 218 -18.82 -5.06 2.52
C LEU A 218 -18.19 -6.35 1.99
N THR A 219 -17.15 -6.86 2.66
CA THR A 219 -16.50 -8.11 2.30
C THR A 219 -17.47 -9.29 2.40
N LEU A 220 -18.17 -9.43 3.51
CA LEU A 220 -19.05 -10.57 3.77
C LEU A 220 -20.36 -10.51 2.96
N THR A 221 -20.75 -9.34 2.46
CA THR A 221 -21.94 -9.15 1.63
C THR A 221 -21.63 -8.97 0.14
N SER A 222 -20.37 -9.00 -0.27
CA SER A 222 -19.93 -8.69 -1.64
C SER A 222 -20.46 -9.65 -2.72
N GLU A 223 -20.88 -10.86 -2.34
CA GLU A 223 -21.44 -11.85 -3.25
C GLU A 223 -22.98 -11.92 -3.17
N GLY A 224 -23.62 -11.02 -2.42
CA GLY A 224 -25.06 -10.94 -2.26
C GLY A 224 -25.71 -9.91 -3.19
N GLU A 225 -27.02 -10.04 -3.41
CA GLU A 225 -27.83 -9.01 -4.05
C GLU A 225 -28.46 -8.12 -2.97
N PHE A 226 -28.36 -6.79 -3.15
CA PHE A 226 -29.06 -5.83 -2.31
C PHE A 226 -30.47 -5.64 -2.81
N VAL A 227 -31.45 -6.17 -2.08
CA VAL A 227 -32.87 -5.91 -2.36
C VAL A 227 -33.36 -4.84 -1.39
N ARG A 228 -33.70 -3.66 -1.91
CA ARG A 228 -34.37 -2.65 -1.09
C ARG A 228 -35.79 -3.12 -0.76
N SER A 229 -36.12 -3.17 0.54
CA SER A 229 -37.51 -3.37 0.93
C SER A 229 -38.37 -2.19 0.48
N ARG A 230 -39.70 -2.37 0.36
CA ARG A 230 -40.63 -1.27 0.04
C ARG A 230 -40.64 -0.17 1.10
N THR A 231 -40.19 -0.46 2.30
CA THR A 231 -40.09 0.48 3.43
C THR A 231 -38.75 1.21 3.51
N GLY A 232 -37.79 0.86 2.64
CA GLY A 232 -36.47 1.48 2.63
C GLY A 232 -35.52 0.96 3.73
N GLU A 233 -35.92 -0.09 4.46
CA GLU A 233 -35.10 -0.77 5.45
C GLU A 233 -34.29 -1.91 4.84
#